data_89a25de7b004d449e1a1af19fde403e0
#
_entry.id   89a25de7b004d449e1a1af19fde403e0
#
_cell.length_a   1.000
_cell.length_b   1.000
_cell.length_c   1.000
_cell.angle_alpha   90.00
_cell.angle_beta   90.00
_cell.angle_gamma   90.00
#
_symmetry.space_group_name_H-M   'P 1'
#
loop_
_entity.id
_entity.type
_entity.pdbx_description
1 polymer ?
#
loop_
_entity_poly.entity_id
_entity_poly.type
_entity_poly.pdbx_seq_one_letter_code
_entity_poly.pdbx_strand_id
1 'polypeptide(L)'
;MSAKEIKGQLSLIVGKDFQMEKGCNIDANFPWLIEIGNNVTLASWVYLVAHDGASKKQVGYSRVGRITIGNNVFIGARSIVLPNVKIGDNSVVGANSVVTKDVPSGVVVAGNPAKKILTIEEYKNKLEASMNSSPIYEFEYTISGGIDDKKMKKMKKELTHTGGFVI
;
A
#
# COMPACT_ATOMS: atom_id res chain seq x y z
N MET A 1 12.83 0.66 -10.10
CA MET A 1 13.00 2.13 -9.96
C MET A 1 12.99 2.47 -8.48
N SER A 2 13.91 3.28 -8.01
CA SER A 2 13.90 3.76 -6.61
C SER A 2 12.97 4.98 -6.48
N ALA A 3 12.51 5.28 -5.26
CA ALA A 3 11.72 6.49 -5.00
C ALA A 3 12.42 7.79 -5.45
N LYS A 4 13.76 7.76 -5.55
CA LYS A 4 14.60 8.88 -6.03
C LYS A 4 14.55 9.03 -7.56
N GLU A 5 14.48 7.92 -8.29
CA GLU A 5 14.34 7.92 -9.76
C GLU A 5 12.95 8.35 -10.21
N ILE A 6 11.92 8.03 -9.40
CA ILE A 6 10.53 8.42 -9.67
C ILE A 6 10.32 9.93 -9.52
N LYS A 7 10.96 10.57 -8.52
CA LYS A 7 10.91 12.04 -8.33
C LYS A 7 11.49 12.84 -9.51
N GLY A 8 12.25 12.19 -10.39
CA GLY A 8 12.79 12.79 -11.62
C GLY A 8 11.94 12.59 -12.87
N GLN A 9 10.87 11.80 -12.81
CA GLN A 9 9.94 11.67 -13.93
C GLN A 9 9.03 12.89 -14.00
N LEU A 10 8.85 13.39 -15.22
CA LEU A 10 8.09 14.59 -15.57
C LEU A 10 6.78 14.70 -14.74
N SER A 11 6.78 15.63 -13.78
CA SER A 11 5.58 16.12 -13.08
C SER A 11 4.85 15.15 -12.13
N LEU A 12 5.43 14.02 -11.71
CA LEU A 12 4.88 13.22 -10.61
C LEU A 12 5.05 13.98 -9.29
N ILE A 13 3.95 14.23 -8.59
CA ILE A 13 3.96 14.88 -7.27
C ILE A 13 4.02 13.80 -6.19
N VAL A 14 5.07 13.85 -5.36
CA VAL A 14 5.28 12.90 -4.26
C VAL A 14 5.70 13.65 -3.01
N GLY A 15 4.97 13.43 -1.93
CA GLY A 15 5.22 14.02 -0.61
C GLY A 15 6.47 13.47 0.08
N LYS A 16 6.63 13.85 1.35
CA LYS A 16 7.73 13.37 2.22
C LYS A 16 7.46 11.93 2.69
N ASP A 17 8.51 11.22 3.07
CA ASP A 17 8.45 9.88 3.69
C ASP A 17 7.67 8.85 2.82
N PHE A 18 7.75 9.02 1.51
CA PHE A 18 7.20 8.06 0.56
C PHE A 18 8.10 6.83 0.46
N GLN A 19 7.50 5.67 0.63
CA GLN A 19 8.15 4.36 0.53
C GLN A 19 7.51 3.55 -0.59
N MET A 20 8.33 2.88 -1.38
CA MET A 20 7.87 2.03 -2.47
C MET A 20 8.71 0.76 -2.52
N GLU A 21 8.03 -0.36 -2.35
CA GLU A 21 8.64 -1.67 -2.41
C GLU A 21 8.89 -2.13 -3.87
N LYS A 22 9.64 -3.21 -4.00
CA LYS A 22 10.03 -3.79 -5.30
C LYS A 22 8.80 -4.18 -6.12
N GLY A 23 8.89 -3.95 -7.42
CA GLY A 23 7.89 -4.39 -8.40
C GLY A 23 6.68 -3.48 -8.56
N CYS A 24 6.61 -2.37 -7.82
CA CYS A 24 5.56 -1.38 -8.04
C CYS A 24 5.66 -0.71 -9.40
N ASN A 25 4.51 -0.35 -9.96
CA ASN A 25 4.41 0.39 -11.21
C ASN A 25 3.53 1.63 -10.99
N ILE A 26 4.11 2.80 -11.22
CA ILE A 26 3.40 4.06 -11.32
C ILE A 26 3.31 4.38 -12.81
N ASP A 27 2.09 4.65 -13.31
CA ASP A 27 1.83 4.86 -14.74
C ASP A 27 2.83 5.83 -15.39
N ALA A 28 3.74 5.26 -16.17
CA ALA A 28 4.82 6.02 -16.80
C ALA A 28 4.34 6.87 -18.00
N ASN A 29 3.15 6.58 -18.55
CA ASN A 29 2.59 7.32 -19.68
C ASN A 29 1.91 8.62 -19.24
N PHE A 30 1.34 8.64 -18.01
CA PHE A 30 0.60 9.78 -17.48
C PHE A 30 0.99 10.12 -16.02
N PRO A 31 2.29 10.26 -15.69
CA PRO A 31 2.74 10.46 -14.31
C PRO A 31 2.21 11.78 -13.70
N TRP A 32 1.96 12.79 -14.52
CA TRP A 32 1.37 14.08 -14.09
C TRP A 32 -0.10 13.98 -13.65
N LEU A 33 -0.76 12.85 -13.85
CA LEU A 33 -2.10 12.57 -13.35
C LEU A 33 -2.08 11.92 -11.96
N ILE A 34 -0.90 11.69 -11.38
CA ILE A 34 -0.76 10.98 -10.10
C ILE A 34 -0.15 11.91 -9.07
N GLU A 35 -0.85 12.05 -7.95
CA GLU A 35 -0.42 12.82 -6.78
C GLU A 35 -0.38 11.90 -5.56
N ILE A 36 0.75 11.89 -4.85
CA ILE A 36 0.97 11.06 -3.65
C ILE A 36 1.33 11.99 -2.49
N GLY A 37 0.60 11.90 -1.40
CA GLY A 37 0.81 12.67 -0.19
C GLY A 37 2.03 12.25 0.63
N ASN A 38 2.08 12.68 1.89
CA ASN A 38 3.18 12.37 2.80
C ASN A 38 2.94 11.03 3.51
N ASN A 39 4.04 10.36 3.89
CA ASN A 39 4.02 9.10 4.65
C ASN A 39 3.13 8.05 3.98
N VAL A 40 3.35 7.84 2.67
CA VAL A 40 2.63 6.82 1.89
C VAL A 40 3.55 5.65 1.62
N THR A 41 3.05 4.45 1.85
CA THR A 41 3.75 3.20 1.53
C THR A 41 3.01 2.43 0.45
N LEU A 42 3.71 2.14 -0.65
CA LEU A 42 3.29 1.16 -1.64
C LEU A 42 4.02 -0.15 -1.37
N ALA A 43 3.33 -1.17 -0.89
CA ALA A 43 3.89 -2.50 -0.73
C ALA A 43 4.19 -3.14 -2.09
N SER A 44 4.89 -4.27 -2.10
CA SER A 44 5.40 -4.90 -3.32
C SER A 44 4.32 -5.11 -4.39
N TRP A 45 4.66 -4.78 -5.64
CA TRP A 45 3.82 -5.02 -6.81
C TRP A 45 2.50 -4.22 -6.83
N VAL A 46 2.45 -3.06 -6.21
CA VAL A 46 1.32 -2.13 -6.35
C VAL A 46 1.36 -1.47 -7.72
N TYR A 47 0.19 -1.33 -8.36
CA TYR A 47 0.00 -0.65 -9.63
C TYR A 47 -0.90 0.57 -9.46
N LEU A 48 -0.38 1.75 -9.83
CA LEU A 48 -1.16 2.98 -9.98
C LEU A 48 -1.36 3.20 -11.48
N VAL A 49 -2.58 2.99 -11.96
CA VAL A 49 -2.93 2.97 -13.39
C VAL A 49 -3.79 4.19 -13.70
N ALA A 50 -3.21 5.24 -14.25
CA ALA A 50 -3.90 6.48 -14.59
C ALA A 50 -4.58 6.45 -15.97
N HIS A 51 -4.47 5.35 -16.73
CA HIS A 51 -5.11 5.18 -18.02
C HIS A 51 -5.68 3.78 -18.23
N ASP A 52 -6.68 3.69 -19.09
CA ASP A 52 -7.31 2.42 -19.52
C ASP A 52 -7.36 2.37 -21.05
N GLY A 53 -6.56 1.47 -21.62
CA GLY A 53 -6.46 1.26 -23.05
C GLY A 53 -7.63 0.43 -23.65
N ALA A 54 -8.45 -0.23 -22.83
CA ALA A 54 -9.52 -1.09 -23.32
C ALA A 54 -10.57 -0.29 -24.10
N SER A 55 -10.86 0.93 -23.69
CA SER A 55 -11.81 1.83 -24.36
C SER A 55 -11.38 2.24 -25.78
N LYS A 56 -10.06 2.23 -26.08
CA LYS A 56 -9.54 2.61 -27.39
C LYS A 56 -10.06 1.71 -28.53
N LYS A 57 -10.24 0.42 -28.26
CA LYS A 57 -10.78 -0.52 -29.24
C LYS A 57 -12.27 -0.27 -29.55
N GLN A 58 -13.00 0.34 -28.63
CA GLN A 58 -14.44 0.54 -28.74
C GLN A 58 -14.79 1.93 -29.33
N VAL A 59 -14.06 2.96 -28.91
CA VAL A 59 -14.39 4.36 -29.21
C VAL A 59 -13.23 5.16 -29.80
N GLY A 60 -12.09 4.51 -30.09
CA GLY A 60 -10.90 5.16 -30.68
C GLY A 60 -10.01 5.91 -29.68
N TYR A 61 -10.41 6.03 -28.41
CA TYR A 61 -9.70 6.80 -27.37
C TYR A 61 -9.48 5.97 -26.11
N SER A 62 -8.28 6.11 -25.50
CA SER A 62 -8.01 5.56 -24.17
C SER A 62 -8.59 6.48 -23.10
N ARG A 63 -9.21 5.90 -22.07
CA ARG A 63 -9.68 6.65 -20.91
C ARG A 63 -8.50 6.98 -20.01
N VAL A 64 -8.46 8.19 -19.51
CA VAL A 64 -7.46 8.66 -18.53
C VAL A 64 -8.15 9.26 -17.32
N GLY A 65 -7.49 9.26 -16.16
CA GLY A 65 -8.07 9.85 -14.95
C GLY A 65 -7.03 10.06 -13.88
N ARG A 66 -7.24 11.09 -13.05
CA ARG A 66 -6.33 11.41 -11.94
C ARG A 66 -6.38 10.31 -10.88
N ILE A 67 -5.22 10.08 -10.25
CA ILE A 67 -5.11 9.32 -9.00
C ILE A 67 -4.56 10.28 -7.94
N THR A 68 -5.28 10.41 -6.85
CA THR A 68 -4.83 11.22 -5.71
C THR A 68 -4.78 10.35 -4.47
N ILE A 69 -3.60 10.23 -3.87
CA ILE A 69 -3.39 9.48 -2.61
C ILE A 69 -3.07 10.48 -1.52
N GLY A 70 -3.86 10.49 -0.46
CA GLY A 70 -3.70 11.36 0.69
C GLY A 70 -2.48 11.03 1.54
N ASN A 71 -2.46 11.54 2.77
CA ASN A 71 -1.35 11.33 3.71
C ASN A 71 -1.59 10.08 4.59
N ASN A 72 -0.50 9.48 5.09
CA ASN A 72 -0.54 8.31 5.99
C ASN A 72 -1.35 7.15 5.37
N VAL A 73 -1.11 6.83 4.10
CA VAL A 73 -1.81 5.77 3.38
C VAL A 73 -0.89 4.57 3.19
N PHE A 74 -1.42 3.39 3.47
CA PHE A 74 -0.76 2.12 3.16
C PHE A 74 -1.53 1.38 2.07
N ILE A 75 -0.85 1.03 0.98
CA ILE A 75 -1.42 0.21 -0.10
C ILE A 75 -0.75 -1.16 -0.10
N GLY A 76 -1.54 -2.18 0.23
CA GLY A 76 -1.10 -3.56 0.36
C GLY A 76 -0.61 -4.17 -0.96
N ALA A 77 0.23 -5.18 -0.83
CA ALA A 77 0.90 -5.83 -1.96
C ALA A 77 -0.07 -6.29 -3.06
N ARG A 78 0.35 -6.14 -4.32
CA ARG A 78 -0.40 -6.53 -5.52
C ARG A 78 -1.75 -5.81 -5.70
N SER A 79 -1.97 -4.70 -5.02
CA SER A 79 -3.18 -3.91 -5.23
C SER A 79 -3.06 -3.04 -6.47
N ILE A 80 -4.21 -2.76 -7.10
CA ILE A 80 -4.33 -1.93 -8.29
C ILE A 80 -5.24 -0.75 -7.97
N VAL A 81 -4.78 0.46 -8.26
CA VAL A 81 -5.61 1.67 -8.18
C VAL A 81 -5.93 2.12 -9.61
N LEU A 82 -7.22 2.19 -9.93
CA LEU A 82 -7.71 2.53 -11.26
C LEU A 82 -7.77 4.04 -11.51
N PRO A 83 -7.92 4.46 -12.78
CA PRO A 83 -8.06 5.87 -13.13
C PRO A 83 -9.25 6.53 -12.43
N ASN A 84 -9.08 7.80 -12.10
CA ASN A 84 -10.11 8.65 -11.47
C ASN A 84 -10.50 8.19 -10.05
N VAL A 85 -9.50 7.73 -9.27
CA VAL A 85 -9.67 7.32 -7.86
C VAL A 85 -8.93 8.28 -6.93
N LYS A 86 -9.62 8.66 -5.85
CA LYS A 86 -9.03 9.36 -4.70
C LYS A 86 -9.00 8.43 -3.49
N ILE A 87 -7.84 8.30 -2.85
CA ILE A 87 -7.69 7.61 -1.55
C ILE A 87 -7.47 8.67 -0.48
N GLY A 88 -8.38 8.75 0.49
CA GLY A 88 -8.32 9.72 1.59
C GLY A 88 -7.22 9.41 2.60
N ASP A 89 -6.92 10.40 3.45
CA ASP A 89 -5.88 10.32 4.48
C ASP A 89 -6.14 9.19 5.49
N ASN A 90 -5.08 8.69 6.11
CA ASN A 90 -5.15 7.67 7.17
C ASN A 90 -5.92 6.42 6.74
N SER A 91 -5.76 5.97 5.51
CA SER A 91 -6.47 4.82 4.96
C SER A 91 -5.53 3.66 4.64
N VAL A 92 -6.09 2.46 4.68
CA VAL A 92 -5.38 1.23 4.33
C VAL A 92 -6.11 0.52 3.21
N VAL A 93 -5.39 0.14 2.18
CA VAL A 93 -5.85 -0.78 1.13
C VAL A 93 -5.25 -2.14 1.40
N GLY A 94 -6.08 -3.14 1.64
CA GLY A 94 -5.64 -4.53 1.86
C GLY A 94 -4.95 -5.10 0.61
N ALA A 95 -4.07 -6.08 0.82
CA ALA A 95 -3.36 -6.73 -0.28
C ALA A 95 -4.31 -7.34 -1.32
N ASN A 96 -3.85 -7.41 -2.58
CA ASN A 96 -4.57 -8.01 -3.71
C ASN A 96 -5.94 -7.37 -4.00
N SER A 97 -6.08 -6.06 -3.71
CA SER A 97 -7.32 -5.30 -3.91
C SER A 97 -7.31 -4.53 -5.22
N VAL A 98 -8.50 -4.33 -5.81
CA VAL A 98 -8.69 -3.46 -6.97
C VAL A 98 -9.58 -2.28 -6.58
N VAL A 99 -8.95 -1.10 -6.42
CA VAL A 99 -9.64 0.13 -6.03
C VAL A 99 -10.23 0.77 -7.27
N THR A 100 -11.55 0.70 -7.39
CA THR A 100 -12.32 1.17 -8.55
C THR A 100 -13.13 2.44 -8.27
N LYS A 101 -13.19 2.87 -7.01
CA LYS A 101 -13.95 4.04 -6.53
C LYS A 101 -13.16 4.73 -5.42
N ASP A 102 -13.53 5.97 -5.14
CA ASP A 102 -12.92 6.75 -4.05
C ASP A 102 -13.00 6.01 -2.70
N VAL A 103 -11.91 6.14 -1.95
CA VAL A 103 -11.77 5.61 -0.60
C VAL A 103 -11.84 6.80 0.38
N PRO A 104 -12.81 6.85 1.28
CA PRO A 104 -12.88 7.88 2.31
C PRO A 104 -11.65 7.86 3.22
N SER A 105 -11.37 8.98 3.89
CA SER A 105 -10.33 9.02 4.93
C SER A 105 -10.68 8.12 6.12
N GLY A 106 -9.66 7.57 6.77
CA GLY A 106 -9.79 6.84 8.03
C GLY A 106 -10.46 5.46 7.91
N VAL A 107 -10.34 4.80 6.75
CA VAL A 107 -10.94 3.47 6.57
C VAL A 107 -9.94 2.44 6.05
N VAL A 108 -10.26 1.19 6.29
CA VAL A 108 -9.64 0.02 5.65
C VAL A 108 -10.58 -0.49 4.57
N VAL A 109 -10.05 -0.62 3.35
CA VAL A 109 -10.76 -1.23 2.22
C VAL A 109 -10.01 -2.45 1.73
N ALA A 110 -10.71 -3.46 1.22
CA ALA A 110 -10.08 -4.62 0.60
C ALA A 110 -11.00 -5.31 -0.40
N GLY A 111 -10.43 -6.15 -1.27
CA GLY A 111 -11.13 -7.00 -2.21
C GLY A 111 -11.13 -6.50 -3.66
N ASN A 112 -11.77 -7.24 -4.54
CA ASN A 112 -11.93 -6.93 -5.96
C ASN A 112 -13.43 -7.02 -6.34
N PRO A 113 -14.13 -5.88 -6.56
CA PRO A 113 -13.67 -4.51 -6.27
C PRO A 113 -13.51 -4.25 -4.78
N ALA A 114 -12.60 -3.33 -4.42
CA ALA A 114 -12.34 -2.97 -3.02
C ALA A 114 -13.58 -2.35 -2.37
N LYS A 115 -13.90 -2.83 -1.16
CA LYS A 115 -15.02 -2.35 -0.35
C LYS A 115 -14.52 -2.02 1.05
N LYS A 116 -15.19 -1.10 1.75
CA LYS A 116 -14.92 -0.80 3.14
C LYS A 116 -15.10 -2.05 4.00
N ILE A 117 -14.09 -2.36 4.81
CA ILE A 117 -14.10 -3.47 5.77
C ILE A 117 -14.39 -2.93 7.17
N LEU A 118 -13.65 -1.89 7.60
CA LEU A 118 -13.78 -1.28 8.93
C LEU A 118 -13.16 0.13 8.93
N THR A 119 -13.28 0.85 10.02
CA THR A 119 -12.56 2.10 10.25
C THR A 119 -11.12 1.83 10.68
N ILE A 120 -10.24 2.83 10.53
CA ILE A 120 -8.86 2.71 10.99
C ILE A 120 -8.78 2.55 12.52
N GLU A 121 -9.71 3.14 13.25
CA GLU A 121 -9.82 2.99 14.71
C GLU A 121 -10.17 1.55 15.11
N GLU A 122 -11.17 0.97 14.48
CA GLU A 122 -11.52 -0.44 14.69
C GLU A 122 -10.36 -1.38 14.31
N TYR A 123 -9.61 -1.03 13.26
CA TYR A 123 -8.42 -1.78 12.86
C TYR A 123 -7.32 -1.70 13.93
N LYS A 124 -7.02 -0.50 14.42
CA LYS A 124 -6.05 -0.26 15.48
C LYS A 124 -6.41 -1.05 16.74
N ASN A 125 -7.66 -0.95 17.20
CA ASN A 125 -8.13 -1.67 18.40
C ASN A 125 -7.97 -3.20 18.25
N LYS A 126 -8.23 -3.75 17.06
CA LYS A 126 -8.01 -5.17 16.79
C LYS A 126 -6.53 -5.55 16.84
N LEU A 127 -5.65 -4.71 16.31
CA LEU A 127 -4.20 -4.95 16.38
C LEU A 127 -3.69 -4.89 17.81
N GLU A 128 -4.08 -3.88 18.59
CA GLU A 128 -3.70 -3.74 20.00
C GLU A 128 -4.20 -4.93 20.84
N ALA A 129 -5.43 -5.36 20.64
CA ALA A 129 -5.94 -6.57 21.29
C ALA A 129 -5.14 -7.83 20.92
N SER A 130 -4.74 -7.96 19.65
CA SER A 130 -3.90 -9.07 19.20
C SER A 130 -2.48 -8.99 19.78
N MET A 131 -1.89 -7.79 19.93
CA MET A 131 -0.57 -7.60 20.53
C MET A 131 -0.52 -8.09 21.97
N ASN A 132 -1.60 -7.93 22.75
CA ASN A 132 -1.65 -8.38 24.15
C ASN A 132 -1.52 -9.90 24.32
N SER A 133 -1.81 -10.67 23.28
CA SER A 133 -1.77 -12.14 23.31
C SER A 133 -0.74 -12.76 22.36
N SER A 134 0.06 -11.95 21.71
CA SER A 134 1.02 -12.40 20.69
C SER A 134 2.46 -12.09 21.10
N PRO A 135 3.44 -12.88 20.66
CA PRO A 135 4.85 -12.54 20.82
C PRO A 135 5.19 -11.19 20.15
N ILE A 136 6.00 -10.39 20.84
CA ILE A 136 6.53 -9.13 20.32
C ILE A 136 8.05 -9.28 20.22
N TYR A 137 8.61 -8.89 19.09
CA TYR A 137 10.03 -9.01 18.80
C TYR A 137 10.63 -7.64 18.54
N GLU A 138 11.81 -7.40 19.09
CA GLU A 138 12.56 -6.18 18.88
C GLU A 138 13.41 -6.23 17.60
N PHE A 139 14.03 -5.13 17.23
CA PHE A 139 14.77 -4.94 15.98
C PHE A 139 15.79 -6.05 15.68
N GLU A 140 16.47 -6.60 16.72
CA GLU A 140 17.44 -7.68 16.54
C GLU A 140 16.85 -9.02 16.07
N TYR A 141 15.51 -9.11 15.93
CA TYR A 141 14.82 -10.23 15.28
C TYR A 141 14.57 -10.01 13.79
N THR A 142 15.12 -8.96 13.21
CA THR A 142 15.07 -8.66 11.77
C THR A 142 16.39 -8.98 11.08
N ILE A 143 16.35 -9.11 9.74
CA ILE A 143 17.59 -9.27 8.94
C ILE A 143 18.50 -8.08 9.13
N SER A 144 17.98 -6.85 9.11
CA SER A 144 18.73 -5.61 9.32
C SER A 144 19.27 -5.49 10.74
N GLY A 145 18.61 -6.09 11.72
CA GLY A 145 19.05 -6.17 13.12
C GLY A 145 20.04 -7.31 13.41
N GLY A 146 20.42 -8.10 12.38
CA GLY A 146 21.41 -9.18 12.52
C GLY A 146 20.89 -10.42 13.23
N ILE A 147 19.66 -10.83 12.92
CA ILE A 147 19.05 -12.04 13.51
C ILE A 147 19.96 -13.27 13.36
N ASP A 148 20.18 -13.97 14.44
CA ASP A 148 20.94 -15.23 14.49
C ASP A 148 20.05 -16.48 14.43
N ASP A 149 20.70 -17.66 14.26
CA ASP A 149 20.02 -18.95 14.19
C ASP A 149 19.17 -19.27 15.43
N LYS A 150 19.63 -18.86 16.62
CA LYS A 150 18.92 -19.11 17.90
C LYS A 150 17.61 -18.31 17.94
N LYS A 151 17.66 -17.03 17.55
CA LYS A 151 16.47 -16.17 17.46
C LYS A 151 15.51 -16.65 16.38
N MET A 152 16.03 -17.05 15.20
CA MET A 152 15.19 -17.63 14.14
C MET A 152 14.47 -18.90 14.60
N LYS A 153 15.15 -19.81 15.32
CA LYS A 153 14.53 -21.03 15.88
C LYS A 153 13.47 -20.68 16.93
N LYS A 154 13.74 -19.68 17.78
CA LYS A 154 12.78 -19.20 18.79
C LYS A 154 11.52 -18.68 18.11
N MET A 155 11.64 -17.73 17.14
CA MET A 155 10.48 -17.22 16.40
C MET A 155 9.66 -18.33 15.74
N LYS A 156 10.31 -19.27 15.04
CA LYS A 156 9.63 -20.40 14.40
C LYS A 156 8.82 -21.23 15.39
N LYS A 157 9.35 -21.47 16.59
CA LYS A 157 8.66 -22.23 17.64
C LYS A 157 7.46 -21.45 18.19
N GLU A 158 7.64 -20.17 18.52
CA GLU A 158 6.62 -19.33 19.12
C GLU A 158 5.47 -19.01 18.14
N LEU A 159 5.78 -18.90 16.84
CA LEU A 159 4.80 -18.61 15.78
C LEU A 159 4.18 -19.86 15.15
N THR A 160 4.29 -21.04 15.77
CA THR A 160 3.75 -22.27 15.20
C THR A 160 2.22 -22.23 15.06
N HIS A 161 1.54 -21.59 15.99
CA HIS A 161 0.06 -21.55 16.04
C HIS A 161 -0.52 -20.14 16.24
N THR A 162 0.30 -19.12 16.19
CA THR A 162 -0.11 -17.71 16.38
C THR A 162 0.68 -16.79 15.47
N GLY A 163 0.17 -15.58 15.25
CA GLY A 163 0.95 -14.48 14.71
C GLY A 163 1.80 -13.81 15.78
N GLY A 164 2.65 -12.85 15.37
CA GLY A 164 3.46 -12.03 16.25
C GLY A 164 3.69 -10.65 15.64
N PHE A 165 4.30 -9.77 16.39
CA PHE A 165 4.65 -8.42 15.97
C PHE A 165 6.16 -8.23 16.04
N VAL A 166 6.71 -7.44 15.13
CA VAL A 166 8.11 -7.04 15.11
C VAL A 166 8.20 -5.54 14.84
N ILE A 167 9.16 -4.86 15.50
CA ILE A 167 9.39 -3.43 15.29
C ILE A 167 10.20 -3.17 14.02
#